data_e0d88901fc70ac220ea227d0a1bc6684
#
_entry.id   e0d88901fc70ac220ea227d0a1bc6684
#
_cell.length_a   1.000
_cell.length_b   1.000
_cell.length_c   1.000
_cell.angle_alpha   90.00
_cell.angle_beta   90.00
_cell.angle_gamma   90.00
#
_symmetry.space_group_name_H-M   'P 1'
#
loop_
_entity.id
_entity.type
_entity.pdbx_description
1 polymer ?
#
loop_
_entity_poly.entity_id
_entity_poly.type
_entity_poly.pdbx_seq_one_letter_code
_entity_poly.pdbx_strand_id
1 'polypeptide(L)'
;MTDSSSASGPLDASRPDAGQLDAGPPEGTTPARPVCAVLCSAGLDSAVLLAHQAQINHDNHDASASTGASTVVPVYVRVGLAWEDAERVTLDTLLASPIFAPAVAPLVVLDLDMHDVYPRSHWAIRGAAPAYDTPDEDVYIVGRNIVLLTKAAIACAYRGIGRIAIGPLAGNPFPDATPEFFAAMGRALSLGLAHGIAIEAPFVAWEKSAVIARGLELQVPLERTLSCMSPVDAGGTWIHCGQCSKCRERRDAFAEAGVDDKTAYAAASPR
;
A
#
# COMPACT_ATOMS: atom_id res chain seq x y z
N MET A 1 -55.12 -44.03 7.52
CA MET A 1 -55.05 -44.25 6.07
C MET A 1 -55.00 -42.90 5.43
N THR A 2 -53.85 -42.41 5.09
CA THR A 2 -53.40 -41.94 3.80
C THR A 2 -51.99 -41.40 3.97
N ASP A 3 -51.16 -42.10 3.29
CA ASP A 3 -49.73 -41.88 3.10
C ASP A 3 -49.51 -40.63 2.23
N SER A 4 -48.60 -39.75 2.57
CA SER A 4 -48.08 -38.73 1.66
C SER A 4 -46.57 -38.62 1.81
N SER A 5 -45.89 -39.45 1.05
CA SER A 5 -44.47 -39.37 0.69
C SER A 5 -44.15 -38.06 0.00
N SER A 6 -43.31 -37.24 0.58
CA SER A 6 -42.64 -36.07 -0.08
C SER A 6 -41.23 -36.45 -0.45
N ALA A 7 -41.01 -36.61 -1.74
CA ALA A 7 -39.71 -36.78 -2.34
C ALA A 7 -38.94 -35.46 -2.34
N SER A 8 -37.77 -35.45 -1.66
CA SER A 8 -36.76 -34.40 -1.79
C SER A 8 -35.89 -34.66 -3.00
N GLY A 9 -36.00 -33.83 -4.03
CA GLY A 9 -35.11 -33.78 -5.18
C GLY A 9 -33.72 -33.23 -4.80
N PRO A 10 -32.66 -33.65 -5.50
CA PRO A 10 -31.31 -33.13 -5.23
C PRO A 10 -31.16 -31.71 -5.70
N LEU A 11 -30.55 -30.86 -4.83
CA LEU A 11 -30.12 -29.51 -5.17
C LEU A 11 -29.02 -29.58 -6.24
N ASP A 12 -29.34 -29.05 -7.40
CA ASP A 12 -28.38 -28.80 -8.49
C ASP A 12 -27.39 -27.69 -8.05
N ALA A 13 -26.18 -28.11 -7.69
CA ALA A 13 -25.09 -27.19 -7.39
C ALA A 13 -24.34 -26.88 -8.70
N SER A 14 -24.91 -26.00 -9.52
CA SER A 14 -24.19 -25.36 -10.61
C SER A 14 -23.11 -24.44 -10.04
N ARG A 15 -21.87 -24.92 -10.04
CA ARG A 15 -20.67 -24.13 -9.77
C ARG A 15 -20.63 -22.95 -10.75
N PRO A 16 -20.39 -21.72 -10.29
CA PRO A 16 -20.02 -20.64 -11.21
C PRO A 16 -18.66 -20.96 -11.82
N ASP A 17 -18.63 -20.81 -13.13
CA ASP A 17 -17.47 -20.97 -14.00
C ASP A 17 -16.27 -20.19 -13.43
N ALA A 18 -15.20 -20.90 -13.10
CA ALA A 18 -13.94 -20.27 -12.67
C ALA A 18 -13.36 -19.59 -13.91
N GLY A 19 -13.55 -18.27 -13.97
CA GLY A 19 -12.97 -17.42 -15.00
C GLY A 19 -11.49 -17.76 -15.17
N GLN A 20 -11.14 -18.01 -16.40
CA GLN A 20 -9.86 -18.40 -16.94
C GLN A 20 -8.74 -17.55 -16.32
N LEU A 21 -7.97 -18.14 -15.42
CA LEU A 21 -6.72 -17.55 -14.94
C LEU A 21 -5.74 -17.55 -16.11
N ASP A 22 -5.25 -16.36 -16.41
CA ASP A 22 -4.37 -16.04 -17.52
C ASP A 22 -3.29 -17.09 -17.77
N ALA A 23 -3.03 -17.36 -19.04
CA ALA A 23 -1.96 -18.20 -19.52
C ALA A 23 -0.62 -17.77 -18.91
N GLY A 24 0.10 -18.70 -18.31
CA GLY A 24 1.41 -18.46 -17.72
C GLY A 24 2.41 -17.88 -18.75
N PRO A 25 3.50 -17.25 -18.28
CA PRO A 25 4.51 -16.65 -19.14
C PRO A 25 5.12 -17.69 -20.09
N PRO A 26 5.62 -17.24 -21.27
CA PRO A 26 6.18 -18.12 -22.28
C PRO A 26 7.34 -18.96 -21.74
N GLU A 27 7.37 -20.23 -22.14
CA GLU A 27 8.42 -21.19 -21.75
C GLU A 27 9.81 -20.65 -22.16
N GLY A 28 10.69 -20.47 -21.18
CA GLY A 28 12.11 -20.16 -21.43
C GLY A 28 12.78 -19.17 -20.48
N THR A 29 12.04 -18.39 -19.69
CA THR A 29 12.60 -17.55 -18.64
C THR A 29 12.06 -18.00 -17.29
N THR A 30 12.93 -18.48 -16.40
CA THR A 30 12.55 -18.70 -15.00
C THR A 30 12.03 -17.35 -14.47
N PRO A 31 10.74 -17.22 -14.09
CA PRO A 31 10.22 -15.96 -13.60
C PRO A 31 10.98 -15.57 -12.34
N ALA A 32 11.35 -14.30 -12.23
CA ALA A 32 11.98 -13.75 -11.04
C ALA A 32 11.12 -14.09 -9.82
N ARG A 33 11.72 -14.67 -8.77
CA ARG A 33 10.97 -15.09 -7.58
C ARG A 33 10.66 -13.86 -6.72
N PRO A 34 9.37 -13.54 -6.46
CA PRO A 34 9.04 -12.43 -5.59
C PRO A 34 9.52 -12.70 -4.16
N VAL A 35 10.23 -11.73 -3.57
CA VAL A 35 10.84 -11.89 -2.24
C VAL A 35 10.12 -11.10 -1.15
N CYS A 36 9.42 -10.02 -1.53
CA CYS A 36 8.74 -9.14 -0.61
C CYS A 36 7.57 -8.46 -1.32
N ALA A 37 6.45 -8.32 -0.64
CA ALA A 37 5.39 -7.40 -1.04
C ALA A 37 5.54 -6.08 -0.27
N VAL A 38 5.27 -4.95 -0.92
CA VAL A 38 5.26 -3.63 -0.28
C VAL A 38 3.88 -3.01 -0.41
N LEU A 39 3.25 -2.66 0.71
CA LEU A 39 2.00 -1.90 0.70
C LEU A 39 2.30 -0.47 0.20
N CYS A 40 1.72 -0.11 -0.95
CA CYS A 40 1.96 1.14 -1.64
C CYS A 40 0.66 1.93 -1.82
N SER A 41 0.68 3.23 -1.50
CA SER A 41 -0.46 4.15 -1.67
C SER A 41 -0.11 5.38 -2.53
N ALA A 42 0.96 5.34 -3.32
CA ALA A 42 1.57 6.49 -3.97
C ALA A 42 2.07 7.59 -3.01
N GLY A 43 1.87 7.46 -1.70
CA GLY A 43 2.42 8.37 -0.69
C GLY A 43 3.95 8.33 -0.66
N LEU A 44 4.57 9.44 -0.19
CA LEU A 44 6.02 9.59 -0.14
C LEU A 44 6.68 8.39 0.58
N ASP A 45 6.20 8.06 1.77
CA ASP A 45 6.80 7.03 2.60
C ASP A 45 6.78 5.65 1.94
N SER A 46 5.64 5.28 1.31
CA SER A 46 5.49 4.00 0.62
C SER A 46 6.31 3.93 -0.68
N ALA A 47 6.48 5.05 -1.39
CA ALA A 47 7.30 5.12 -2.60
C ALA A 47 8.79 4.93 -2.27
N VAL A 48 9.27 5.60 -1.21
CA VAL A 48 10.65 5.43 -0.73
C VAL A 48 10.87 4.02 -0.18
N LEU A 49 9.89 3.46 0.55
CA LEU A 49 9.96 2.08 1.03
C LEU A 49 10.07 1.07 -0.12
N LEU A 50 9.30 1.26 -1.20
CA LEU A 50 9.37 0.40 -2.37
C LEU A 50 10.77 0.41 -3.01
N ALA A 51 11.34 1.60 -3.22
CA ALA A 51 12.69 1.75 -3.76
C ALA A 51 13.76 1.18 -2.81
N HIS A 52 13.59 1.38 -1.50
CA HIS A 52 14.48 0.86 -0.47
C HIS A 52 14.50 -0.68 -0.45
N GLN A 53 13.34 -1.33 -0.52
CA GLN A 53 13.23 -2.78 -0.59
C GLN A 53 13.81 -3.32 -1.92
N ALA A 54 13.61 -2.62 -3.02
CA ALA A 54 14.20 -2.98 -4.31
C ALA A 54 15.73 -2.95 -4.26
N GLN A 55 16.34 -1.91 -3.64
CA GLN A 55 17.79 -1.80 -3.48
C GLN A 55 18.35 -2.91 -2.59
N ILE A 56 17.76 -3.18 -1.41
CA ILE A 56 18.20 -4.25 -0.51
C ILE A 56 18.19 -5.61 -1.22
N ASN A 57 17.17 -5.87 -2.03
CA ASN A 57 17.08 -7.13 -2.76
C ASN A 57 18.16 -7.23 -3.86
N HIS A 58 18.45 -6.13 -4.53
CA HIS A 58 19.55 -6.08 -5.50
C HIS A 58 20.89 -6.39 -4.83
N ASP A 59 21.22 -5.70 -3.73
CA ASP A 59 22.49 -5.86 -3.02
C ASP A 59 22.68 -7.29 -2.47
N ASN A 60 21.62 -7.92 -1.99
CA ASN A 60 21.63 -9.29 -1.50
C ASN A 60 21.80 -10.33 -2.63
N HIS A 61 21.39 -10.01 -3.87
CA HIS A 61 21.53 -10.91 -5.02
C HIS A 61 22.94 -10.94 -5.58
N ASP A 62 23.64 -9.83 -5.62
CA ASP A 62 25.05 -9.78 -6.05
C ASP A 62 25.96 -10.61 -5.14
N ALA A 63 25.52 -10.87 -3.90
CA ALA A 63 26.25 -11.70 -2.93
C ALA A 63 25.98 -13.21 -3.06
N SER A 64 24.92 -13.64 -3.78
CA SER A 64 24.57 -15.06 -3.96
C SER A 64 24.42 -15.37 -5.45
N ALA A 65 25.28 -16.22 -5.99
CA ALA A 65 25.33 -16.62 -7.41
C ALA A 65 24.09 -17.38 -7.93
N SER A 66 22.87 -17.05 -7.47
CA SER A 66 21.63 -17.61 -7.96
C SER A 66 21.06 -16.80 -9.12
N THR A 67 20.84 -17.45 -10.25
CA THR A 67 20.53 -16.88 -11.58
C THR A 67 19.11 -16.33 -11.76
N GLY A 68 18.39 -15.96 -10.71
CA GLY A 68 17.03 -15.41 -10.82
C GLY A 68 16.93 -14.04 -10.16
N ALA A 69 16.63 -12.99 -10.93
CA ALA A 69 16.36 -11.67 -10.38
C ALA A 69 15.22 -11.74 -9.36
N SER A 70 15.42 -11.22 -8.14
CA SER A 70 14.39 -11.13 -7.13
C SER A 70 13.60 -9.85 -7.32
N THR A 71 12.29 -9.92 -7.33
CA THR A 71 11.43 -8.75 -7.52
C THR A 71 10.65 -8.40 -6.27
N VAL A 72 10.48 -7.11 -6.05
CA VAL A 72 9.55 -6.57 -5.04
C VAL A 72 8.18 -6.37 -5.69
N VAL A 73 7.12 -6.79 -5.01
CA VAL A 73 5.75 -6.68 -5.52
C VAL A 73 5.04 -5.52 -4.83
N PRO A 74 4.74 -4.42 -5.53
CA PRO A 74 3.89 -3.37 -4.98
C PRO A 74 2.45 -3.87 -4.89
N VAL A 75 1.82 -3.68 -3.73
CA VAL A 75 0.44 -4.05 -3.45
C VAL A 75 -0.35 -2.82 -3.03
N TYR A 76 -1.42 -2.52 -3.74
CA TYR A 76 -2.37 -1.46 -3.40
C TYR A 76 -3.71 -2.09 -3.01
N VAL A 77 -4.22 -1.75 -1.83
CA VAL A 77 -5.51 -2.25 -1.34
C VAL A 77 -6.50 -1.08 -1.26
N ARG A 78 -7.58 -1.17 -2.05
CA ARG A 78 -8.69 -0.22 -2.03
C ARG A 78 -9.68 -0.63 -0.94
N VAL A 79 -10.08 0.33 -0.12
CA VAL A 79 -11.05 0.11 0.97
C VAL A 79 -12.25 1.08 0.92
N GLY A 80 -12.33 1.90 -0.14
CA GLY A 80 -13.42 2.87 -0.37
C GLY A 80 -13.12 4.28 0.13
N LEU A 81 -11.86 4.69 0.29
CA LEU A 81 -11.52 6.06 0.69
C LEU A 81 -11.64 7.05 -0.47
N ALA A 82 -12.04 8.27 -0.16
CA ALA A 82 -12.37 9.29 -1.17
C ALA A 82 -11.23 9.68 -2.11
N TRP A 83 -9.97 9.46 -1.72
CA TRP A 83 -8.79 9.83 -2.51
C TRP A 83 -8.15 8.65 -3.28
N GLU A 84 -8.73 7.46 -3.21
CA GLU A 84 -8.14 6.24 -3.80
C GLU A 84 -7.99 6.29 -5.31
N ASP A 85 -8.89 6.95 -6.02
CA ASP A 85 -8.77 7.11 -7.48
C ASP A 85 -7.56 7.98 -7.83
N ALA A 86 -7.32 9.04 -7.04
CA ALA A 86 -6.13 9.89 -7.20
C ALA A 86 -4.84 9.13 -6.86
N GLU A 87 -4.83 8.37 -5.76
CA GLU A 87 -3.69 7.50 -5.40
C GLU A 87 -3.39 6.50 -6.51
N ARG A 88 -4.43 5.88 -7.07
CA ARG A 88 -4.28 4.85 -8.11
C ARG A 88 -3.63 5.40 -9.38
N VAL A 89 -4.12 6.53 -9.89
CA VAL A 89 -3.56 7.19 -11.07
C VAL A 89 -2.11 7.65 -10.82
N THR A 90 -1.87 8.23 -9.64
CA THR A 90 -0.53 8.67 -9.24
C THR A 90 0.43 7.48 -9.13
N LEU A 91 0.00 6.36 -8.57
CA LEU A 91 0.82 5.16 -8.40
C LEU A 91 1.22 4.55 -9.75
N ASP A 92 0.34 4.52 -10.74
CA ASP A 92 0.67 4.07 -12.10
C ASP A 92 1.76 4.95 -12.73
N THR A 93 1.62 6.27 -12.59
CA THR A 93 2.59 7.23 -13.11
C THR A 93 3.95 7.12 -12.38
N LEU A 94 3.91 6.91 -11.07
CA LEU A 94 5.10 6.75 -10.24
C LEU A 94 5.87 5.47 -10.61
N LEU A 95 5.18 4.34 -10.72
CA LEU A 95 5.77 3.04 -11.05
C LEU A 95 6.32 2.97 -12.49
N ALA A 96 5.85 3.83 -13.39
CA ALA A 96 6.44 3.99 -14.71
C ALA A 96 7.81 4.67 -14.70
N SER A 97 8.28 5.19 -13.56
CA SER A 97 9.60 5.79 -13.43
C SER A 97 10.71 4.73 -13.57
N PRO A 98 11.79 5.02 -14.32
CA PRO A 98 12.84 4.04 -14.62
C PRO A 98 13.53 3.45 -13.38
N ILE A 99 13.50 4.16 -12.25
CA ILE A 99 14.12 3.71 -10.99
C ILE A 99 13.50 2.42 -10.44
N PHE A 100 12.24 2.14 -10.77
CA PHE A 100 11.56 0.93 -10.31
C PHE A 100 11.75 -0.27 -11.23
N ALA A 101 12.11 -0.06 -12.50
CA ALA A 101 12.46 -1.13 -13.40
C ALA A 101 13.97 -1.46 -13.28
N PRO A 102 14.39 -2.72 -13.30
CA PRO A 102 13.63 -3.97 -13.44
C PRO A 102 13.28 -4.65 -12.09
N ALA A 103 13.60 -4.04 -10.95
CA ALA A 103 13.54 -4.68 -9.63
C ALA A 103 12.12 -4.76 -9.04
N VAL A 104 11.15 -4.06 -9.63
CA VAL A 104 9.76 -3.98 -9.16
C VAL A 104 8.84 -4.70 -10.15
N ALA A 105 8.04 -5.64 -9.62
CA ALA A 105 7.03 -6.37 -10.38
C ALA A 105 5.81 -5.46 -10.73
N PRO A 106 4.93 -5.89 -11.64
CA PRO A 106 3.67 -5.20 -11.87
C PRO A 106 2.86 -5.03 -10.58
N LEU A 107 2.16 -3.89 -10.48
CA LEU A 107 1.30 -3.56 -9.36
C LEU A 107 0.18 -4.58 -9.18
N VAL A 108 0.00 -5.06 -7.97
CA VAL A 108 -1.15 -5.86 -7.56
C VAL A 108 -2.18 -4.95 -6.90
N VAL A 109 -3.35 -4.82 -7.53
CA VAL A 109 -4.48 -4.08 -6.97
C VAL A 109 -5.47 -5.05 -6.36
N LEU A 110 -5.88 -4.79 -5.13
CA LEU A 110 -6.82 -5.59 -4.36
C LEU A 110 -7.97 -4.70 -3.88
N ASP A 111 -9.20 -5.20 -3.96
CA ASP A 111 -10.39 -4.47 -3.51
C ASP A 111 -10.96 -5.12 -2.25
N LEU A 112 -11.29 -4.29 -1.25
CA LEU A 112 -12.01 -4.68 -0.05
C LEU A 112 -12.91 -3.52 0.38
N ASP A 113 -14.15 -3.53 -0.05
CA ASP A 113 -15.11 -2.46 0.29
C ASP A 113 -15.43 -2.46 1.79
N MET A 114 -15.21 -1.30 2.43
CA MET A 114 -15.45 -1.08 3.86
C MET A 114 -16.60 -0.06 4.12
N HIS A 115 -17.42 0.26 3.11
CA HIS A 115 -18.53 1.21 3.26
C HIS A 115 -19.65 0.70 4.17
N ASP A 116 -19.71 -0.59 4.45
CA ASP A 116 -20.59 -1.19 5.43
C ASP A 116 -20.13 -1.00 6.89
N VAL A 117 -18.83 -0.73 7.09
CA VAL A 117 -18.19 -0.50 8.39
C VAL A 117 -17.98 0.99 8.65
N TYR A 118 -17.36 1.72 7.70
CA TYR A 118 -17.14 3.15 7.82
C TYR A 118 -18.40 3.91 7.38
N PRO A 119 -19.06 4.67 8.27
CA PRO A 119 -20.30 5.36 7.92
C PRO A 119 -20.03 6.40 6.83
N ARG A 120 -21.05 6.65 5.99
CA ARG A 120 -20.97 7.66 4.92
C ARG A 120 -20.65 9.07 5.41
N SER A 121 -20.87 9.36 6.69
CA SER A 121 -20.50 10.61 7.35
C SER A 121 -19.02 10.69 7.71
N HIS A 122 -18.29 9.57 7.67
CA HIS A 122 -16.86 9.54 8.01
C HIS A 122 -16.07 10.42 7.04
N TRP A 123 -15.18 11.25 7.57
CA TRP A 123 -14.41 12.22 6.78
C TRP A 123 -13.64 11.59 5.62
N ALA A 124 -13.06 10.41 5.84
CA ALA A 124 -12.28 9.70 4.83
C ALA A 124 -13.12 9.11 3.69
N ILE A 125 -14.41 8.82 3.94
CA ILE A 125 -15.35 8.32 2.93
C ILE A 125 -15.94 9.45 2.09
N ARG A 126 -16.28 10.57 2.72
CA ARG A 126 -16.89 11.70 2.00
C ARG A 126 -15.90 12.73 1.44
N GLY A 127 -14.58 12.52 1.66
CA GLY A 127 -13.53 13.41 1.15
C GLY A 127 -13.40 14.75 1.89
N ALA A 128 -13.90 14.83 3.13
CA ALA A 128 -13.73 16.01 3.98
C ALA A 128 -12.46 15.89 4.81
N ALA A 129 -11.30 16.07 4.17
CA ALA A 129 -10.01 15.92 4.82
C ALA A 129 -9.89 16.78 6.07
N PRO A 130 -9.23 16.28 7.14
CA PRO A 130 -8.92 17.05 8.34
C PRO A 130 -8.18 18.35 8.03
N ALA A 131 -8.45 19.39 8.81
CA ALA A 131 -7.87 20.72 8.65
C ALA A 131 -6.33 20.69 8.75
N TYR A 132 -5.69 21.76 8.30
CA TYR A 132 -4.24 21.87 8.19
C TYR A 132 -3.51 21.61 9.52
N ASP A 133 -4.05 22.10 10.62
CA ASP A 133 -3.50 22.01 11.98
C ASP A 133 -4.07 20.87 12.82
N THR A 134 -4.85 19.97 12.21
CA THR A 134 -5.38 18.79 12.90
C THR A 134 -4.24 17.91 13.40
N PRO A 135 -4.24 17.50 14.69
CA PRO A 135 -3.27 16.56 15.24
C PRO A 135 -3.30 15.20 14.54
N ASP A 136 -2.18 14.49 14.54
CA ASP A 136 -2.10 13.19 13.85
C ASP A 136 -2.99 12.12 14.47
N GLU A 137 -3.25 12.18 15.78
CA GLU A 137 -4.16 11.28 16.49
C GLU A 137 -5.59 11.32 15.92
N ASP A 138 -6.03 12.51 15.45
CA ASP A 138 -7.39 12.74 14.97
C ASP A 138 -7.61 12.27 13.51
N VAL A 139 -6.54 11.85 12.82
CA VAL A 139 -6.66 11.32 11.46
C VAL A 139 -6.64 9.78 11.40
N TYR A 140 -6.79 9.13 12.55
CA TYR A 140 -6.83 7.68 12.63
C TYR A 140 -8.10 7.10 11.96
N ILE A 141 -7.89 6.15 11.06
CA ILE A 141 -8.96 5.34 10.46
C ILE A 141 -8.92 3.98 11.12
N VAL A 142 -9.90 3.72 12.00
CA VAL A 142 -9.92 2.55 12.88
C VAL A 142 -9.80 1.25 12.09
N GLY A 143 -8.78 0.45 12.40
CA GLY A 143 -8.56 -0.86 11.79
C GLY A 143 -8.06 -0.85 10.34
N ARG A 144 -7.66 0.30 9.81
CA ARG A 144 -7.19 0.38 8.42
C ARG A 144 -6.04 -0.57 8.14
N ASN A 145 -5.00 -0.59 8.98
CA ASN A 145 -3.86 -1.48 8.77
C ASN A 145 -4.24 -2.96 8.96
N ILE A 146 -5.22 -3.27 9.80
CA ILE A 146 -5.73 -4.64 9.96
C ILE A 146 -6.27 -5.17 8.63
N VAL A 147 -7.16 -4.42 7.97
CA VAL A 147 -7.77 -4.86 6.71
C VAL A 147 -6.77 -4.86 5.55
N LEU A 148 -5.90 -3.86 5.45
CA LEU A 148 -4.86 -3.79 4.42
C LEU A 148 -3.92 -5.01 4.51
N LEU A 149 -3.40 -5.30 5.71
CA LEU A 149 -2.49 -6.42 5.95
C LEU A 149 -3.17 -7.76 5.75
N THR A 150 -4.42 -7.93 6.19
CA THR A 150 -5.17 -9.18 5.98
C THR A 150 -5.34 -9.46 4.50
N LYS A 151 -5.80 -8.49 3.73
CA LYS A 151 -6.03 -8.65 2.29
C LYS A 151 -4.74 -8.93 1.54
N ALA A 152 -3.67 -8.18 1.85
CA ALA A 152 -2.35 -8.37 1.26
C ALA A 152 -1.76 -9.74 1.61
N ALA A 153 -1.87 -10.20 2.87
CA ALA A 153 -1.32 -11.50 3.28
C ALA A 153 -1.98 -12.68 2.58
N ILE A 154 -3.30 -12.64 2.38
CA ILE A 154 -4.01 -13.66 1.60
C ILE A 154 -3.45 -13.70 0.17
N ALA A 155 -3.34 -12.52 -0.48
CA ALA A 155 -2.80 -12.44 -1.83
C ALA A 155 -1.32 -12.87 -1.92
N CYS A 156 -0.52 -12.60 -0.88
CA CYS A 156 0.87 -13.03 -0.77
C CYS A 156 0.97 -14.57 -0.62
N ALA A 157 0.14 -15.18 0.21
CA ALA A 157 0.13 -16.63 0.38
C ALA A 157 -0.14 -17.38 -0.95
N TYR A 158 -1.09 -16.90 -1.76
CA TYR A 158 -1.34 -17.45 -3.10
C TYR A 158 -0.17 -17.29 -4.07
N ARG A 159 0.74 -16.34 -3.81
CA ARG A 159 1.93 -16.07 -4.63
C ARG A 159 3.22 -16.64 -4.05
N GLY A 160 3.13 -17.32 -2.91
CA GLY A 160 4.30 -17.85 -2.19
C GLY A 160 5.20 -16.75 -1.59
N ILE A 161 4.67 -15.56 -1.33
CA ILE A 161 5.39 -14.43 -0.73
C ILE A 161 5.21 -14.49 0.78
N GLY A 162 6.32 -14.56 1.53
CA GLY A 162 6.31 -14.65 2.99
C GLY A 162 6.62 -13.33 3.71
N ARG A 163 6.93 -12.24 2.99
CA ARG A 163 7.31 -10.95 3.59
C ARG A 163 6.44 -9.82 3.05
N ILE A 164 5.93 -8.99 3.96
CA ILE A 164 5.13 -7.79 3.64
C ILE A 164 5.76 -6.60 4.35
N ALA A 165 6.17 -5.58 3.61
CA ALA A 165 6.67 -4.33 4.15
C ALA A 165 5.58 -3.25 4.14
N ILE A 166 5.52 -2.49 5.24
CA ILE A 166 4.62 -1.34 5.43
C ILE A 166 5.42 -0.17 5.99
N GLY A 167 5.04 1.06 5.70
CA GLY A 167 5.82 2.27 5.95
C GLY A 167 5.29 3.20 7.05
N PRO A 168 4.95 2.76 8.28
CA PRO A 168 4.78 3.68 9.39
C PRO A 168 6.13 4.26 9.79
N LEU A 169 6.11 5.50 10.29
CA LEU A 169 7.27 6.25 10.73
C LEU A 169 7.31 6.40 12.25
N ALA A 170 8.41 6.96 12.76
CA ALA A 170 8.53 7.34 14.17
C ALA A 170 7.41 8.32 14.55
N GLY A 171 6.98 8.26 15.80
CA GLY A 171 5.91 9.13 16.30
C GLY A 171 4.50 8.80 15.81
N ASN A 172 4.31 7.75 15.00
CA ASN A 172 2.97 7.34 14.57
C ASN A 172 2.12 6.92 15.78
N PRO A 173 0.99 7.62 16.07
CA PRO A 173 0.21 7.39 17.29
C PRO A 173 -0.79 6.23 17.18
N PHE A 174 -0.89 5.57 16.02
CA PHE A 174 -1.96 4.60 15.77
C PHE A 174 -1.66 3.23 16.37
N PRO A 175 -2.62 2.61 17.08
CA PRO A 175 -2.41 1.33 17.75
C PRO A 175 -2.15 0.18 16.75
N ASP A 176 -2.64 0.28 15.51
CA ASP A 176 -2.41 -0.68 14.44
C ASP A 176 -1.16 -0.38 13.58
N ALA A 177 -0.23 0.43 14.11
CA ALA A 177 1.04 0.77 13.48
C ALA A 177 2.26 0.50 14.39
N THR A 178 2.09 -0.26 15.46
CA THR A 178 3.16 -0.58 16.42
C THR A 178 3.91 -1.86 16.03
N PRO A 179 5.21 -2.00 16.39
CA PRO A 179 5.96 -3.24 16.18
C PRO A 179 5.30 -4.46 16.83
N GLU A 180 4.71 -4.29 18.01
CA GLU A 180 3.99 -5.36 18.73
C GLU A 180 2.76 -5.82 17.92
N PHE A 181 1.97 -4.86 17.41
CA PHE A 181 0.83 -5.18 16.56
C PHE A 181 1.26 -5.94 15.31
N PHE A 182 2.30 -5.50 14.59
CA PHE A 182 2.79 -6.19 13.38
C PHE A 182 3.27 -7.60 13.67
N ALA A 183 3.98 -7.82 14.77
CA ALA A 183 4.42 -9.15 15.19
C ALA A 183 3.22 -10.07 15.53
N ALA A 184 2.22 -9.55 16.24
CA ALA A 184 1.00 -10.30 16.57
C ALA A 184 0.18 -10.64 15.31
N MET A 185 -0.02 -9.66 14.43
CA MET A 185 -0.74 -9.81 13.17
C MET A 185 -0.06 -10.83 12.24
N GLY A 186 1.27 -10.75 12.10
CA GLY A 186 2.06 -11.71 11.31
C GLY A 186 1.91 -13.15 11.83
N ARG A 187 1.93 -13.33 13.14
CA ARG A 187 1.69 -14.66 13.77
C ARG A 187 0.27 -15.16 13.48
N ALA A 188 -0.74 -14.32 13.67
CA ALA A 188 -2.13 -14.70 13.43
C ALA A 188 -2.38 -15.09 11.96
N LEU A 189 -1.87 -14.30 11.03
CA LEU A 189 -1.97 -14.55 9.60
C LEU A 189 -1.22 -15.81 9.19
N SER A 190 -0.02 -16.04 9.73
CA SER A 190 0.76 -17.26 9.45
C SER A 190 0.03 -18.52 9.86
N LEU A 191 -0.61 -18.50 11.05
CA LEU A 191 -1.41 -19.62 11.53
C LEU A 191 -2.65 -19.84 10.68
N GLY A 192 -3.41 -18.79 10.39
CA GLY A 192 -4.67 -18.88 9.65
C GLY A 192 -4.51 -19.26 8.19
N LEU A 193 -3.38 -18.88 7.57
CA LEU A 193 -3.09 -19.15 6.16
C LEU A 193 -2.25 -20.44 5.95
N ALA A 194 -1.77 -21.07 7.03
CA ALA A 194 -0.78 -22.16 6.97
C ALA A 194 0.42 -21.80 6.07
N HIS A 195 0.81 -20.49 6.05
CA HIS A 195 1.86 -19.91 5.25
C HIS A 195 2.60 -18.86 6.08
N GLY A 196 3.93 -18.94 6.15
CA GLY A 196 4.72 -17.99 6.93
C GLY A 196 4.59 -16.56 6.39
N ILE A 197 4.07 -15.64 7.20
CA ILE A 197 3.95 -14.21 6.90
C ILE A 197 4.73 -13.41 7.94
N ALA A 198 5.76 -12.68 7.50
CA ALA A 198 6.44 -11.66 8.30
C ALA A 198 5.98 -10.27 7.86
N ILE A 199 5.53 -9.44 8.80
CA ILE A 199 5.20 -8.04 8.56
C ILE A 199 6.36 -7.20 9.05
N GLU A 200 6.93 -6.39 8.18
CA GLU A 200 8.12 -5.59 8.42
C GLU A 200 7.78 -4.10 8.29
N ALA A 201 8.26 -3.30 9.24
CA ALA A 201 8.12 -1.85 9.21
C ALA A 201 9.52 -1.19 9.29
N PRO A 202 10.29 -1.18 8.18
CA PRO A 202 11.70 -0.75 8.20
C PRO A 202 11.89 0.69 8.67
N PHE A 203 10.89 1.55 8.46
CA PHE A 203 10.96 2.97 8.79
C PHE A 203 10.32 3.34 10.13
N VAL A 204 9.89 2.36 10.95
CA VAL A 204 9.15 2.60 12.20
C VAL A 204 9.90 3.47 13.22
N ALA A 205 11.23 3.54 13.13
CA ALA A 205 12.07 4.38 13.97
C ALA A 205 12.66 5.60 13.22
N TRP A 206 12.21 5.87 11.98
CA TRP A 206 12.73 6.95 11.15
C TRP A 206 11.82 8.16 11.20
N GLU A 207 12.43 9.34 11.35
CA GLU A 207 11.73 10.60 11.11
C GLU A 207 11.48 10.80 9.61
N LYS A 208 10.44 11.56 9.27
CA LYS A 208 10.05 11.77 7.86
C LYS A 208 11.14 12.47 7.05
N SER A 209 11.93 13.34 7.66
CA SER A 209 13.09 13.99 7.05
C SER A 209 14.16 12.97 6.62
N ALA A 210 14.39 11.92 7.42
CA ALA A 210 15.30 10.83 7.05
C ALA A 210 14.77 10.00 5.87
N VAL A 211 13.46 9.79 5.79
CA VAL A 211 12.83 9.12 4.64
C VAL A 211 12.97 9.96 3.38
N ILE A 212 12.82 11.29 3.46
CA ILE A 212 13.06 12.20 2.34
C ILE A 212 14.51 12.09 1.86
N ALA A 213 15.48 12.17 2.78
CA ALA A 213 16.89 12.03 2.44
C ALA A 213 17.15 10.68 1.73
N ARG A 214 16.61 9.59 2.26
CA ARG A 214 16.72 8.27 1.62
C ARG A 214 16.08 8.22 0.24
N GLY A 215 14.93 8.86 0.06
CA GLY A 215 14.26 8.97 -1.23
C GLY A 215 15.12 9.68 -2.29
N LEU A 216 15.82 10.74 -1.90
CA LEU A 216 16.76 11.45 -2.77
C LEU A 216 17.97 10.58 -3.14
N GLU A 217 18.58 9.88 -2.17
CA GLU A 217 19.68 8.94 -2.44
C GLU A 217 19.27 7.87 -3.46
N LEU A 218 18.04 7.36 -3.34
CA LEU A 218 17.47 6.36 -4.24
C LEU A 218 16.88 6.95 -5.53
N GLN A 219 16.96 8.26 -5.73
CA GLN A 219 16.43 8.97 -6.89
C GLN A 219 14.91 8.79 -7.08
N VAL A 220 14.17 8.59 -5.98
CA VAL A 220 12.69 8.55 -6.02
C VAL A 220 12.18 9.92 -6.45
N PRO A 221 11.28 10.01 -7.46
CA PRO A 221 10.69 11.30 -7.86
C PRO A 221 9.65 11.75 -6.82
N LEU A 222 10.12 12.34 -5.71
CA LEU A 222 9.30 12.68 -4.55
C LEU A 222 8.17 13.65 -4.92
N GLU A 223 8.41 14.55 -5.87
CA GLU A 223 7.41 15.50 -6.39
C GLU A 223 6.23 14.82 -7.09
N ARG A 224 6.38 13.55 -7.50
CA ARG A 224 5.33 12.74 -8.13
C ARG A 224 4.56 11.86 -7.16
N THR A 225 4.88 11.92 -5.86
CA THR A 225 4.15 11.17 -4.83
C THR A 225 2.93 11.97 -4.34
N LEU A 226 1.90 11.28 -3.84
CA LEU A 226 0.64 11.87 -3.38
C LEU A 226 0.36 11.50 -1.92
N SER A 227 0.60 12.43 -1.00
CA SER A 227 0.30 12.26 0.44
C SER A 227 -1.02 12.90 0.87
N CYS A 228 -1.70 13.59 -0.04
CA CYS A 228 -2.88 14.41 0.23
C CYS A 228 -4.14 13.58 0.42
N MET A 229 -4.97 13.92 1.42
CA MET A 229 -6.27 13.29 1.69
C MET A 229 -7.46 13.98 0.98
N SER A 230 -7.20 15.10 0.26
CA SER A 230 -8.18 15.80 -0.57
C SER A 230 -7.49 16.33 -1.83
N PRO A 231 -6.95 15.43 -2.67
CA PRO A 231 -6.24 15.84 -3.88
C PRO A 231 -7.15 16.56 -4.86
N VAL A 232 -6.57 17.44 -5.68
CA VAL A 232 -7.27 18.26 -6.67
C VAL A 232 -6.88 17.78 -8.06
N ASP A 233 -7.86 17.55 -8.92
CA ASP A 233 -7.61 17.27 -10.34
C ASP A 233 -7.19 18.56 -11.07
N ALA A 234 -6.00 18.56 -11.62
CA ALA A 234 -5.43 19.64 -12.41
C ALA A 234 -5.31 19.22 -13.90
N GLY A 235 -6.42 18.81 -14.49
CA GLY A 235 -6.47 18.43 -15.91
C GLY A 235 -5.91 17.03 -16.17
N GLY A 236 -6.27 16.06 -15.35
CA GLY A 236 -5.85 14.65 -15.45
C GLY A 236 -4.58 14.31 -14.66
N THR A 237 -4.02 15.29 -13.95
CA THR A 237 -2.94 15.09 -12.99
C THR A 237 -3.43 15.50 -11.60
N TRP A 238 -3.25 14.63 -10.62
CA TRP A 238 -3.63 14.90 -9.25
C TRP A 238 -2.54 15.66 -8.51
N ILE A 239 -2.91 16.79 -7.87
CA ILE A 239 -2.00 17.61 -7.06
C ILE A 239 -2.49 17.71 -5.63
N HIS A 240 -1.61 18.10 -4.72
CA HIS A 240 -1.95 18.27 -3.31
C HIS A 240 -2.87 19.48 -3.10
N CYS A 241 -3.89 19.37 -2.21
CA CYS A 241 -4.77 20.51 -1.92
C CYS A 241 -4.05 21.69 -1.25
N GLY A 242 -2.98 21.43 -0.49
CA GLY A 242 -2.24 22.43 0.27
C GLY A 242 -2.87 22.83 1.61
N GLN A 243 -4.04 22.28 1.96
CA GLN A 243 -4.89 22.71 3.07
C GLN A 243 -5.20 21.63 4.11
N CYS A 244 -4.80 20.38 3.90
CA CYS A 244 -5.01 19.29 4.86
C CYS A 244 -3.77 19.04 5.73
N SER A 245 -3.94 18.32 6.86
CA SER A 245 -2.86 18.01 7.79
C SER A 245 -1.70 17.23 7.13
N LYS A 246 -1.97 16.36 6.16
CA LYS A 246 -0.92 15.64 5.42
C LYS A 246 -0.14 16.54 4.45
N CYS A 247 -0.72 17.64 3.98
CA CYS A 247 0.02 18.67 3.24
C CYS A 247 0.94 19.47 4.18
N ARG A 248 0.51 19.73 5.44
CA ARG A 248 1.37 20.33 6.48
C ARG A 248 2.56 19.42 6.77
N GLU A 249 2.29 18.18 7.19
CA GLU A 249 3.30 17.19 7.52
C GLU A 249 4.36 17.05 6.41
N ARG A 250 3.91 17.05 5.15
CA ARG A 250 4.82 17.01 4.00
C ARG A 250 5.73 18.23 3.92
N ARG A 251 5.17 19.44 3.99
CA ARG A 251 5.96 20.69 3.92
C ARG A 251 6.96 20.80 5.08
N ASP A 252 6.50 20.47 6.29
CA ASP A 252 7.33 20.52 7.49
C ASP A 252 8.52 19.55 7.35
N ALA A 253 8.27 18.34 6.86
CA ALA A 253 9.31 17.33 6.66
C ALA A 253 10.35 17.73 5.60
N PHE A 254 9.94 18.38 4.50
CA PHE A 254 10.89 18.92 3.51
C PHE A 254 11.72 20.06 4.09
N ALA A 255 11.09 20.95 4.87
CA ALA A 255 11.80 22.04 5.57
C ALA A 255 12.81 21.48 6.60
N GLU A 256 12.43 20.49 7.40
CA GLU A 256 13.31 19.82 8.35
C GLU A 256 14.46 19.08 7.66
N ALA A 257 14.21 18.48 6.51
CA ALA A 257 15.25 17.85 5.70
C ALA A 257 16.20 18.86 5.04
N GLY A 258 15.87 20.15 5.05
CA GLY A 258 16.63 21.19 4.34
C GLY A 258 16.58 21.05 2.82
N VAL A 259 15.49 20.47 2.29
CA VAL A 259 15.31 20.15 0.88
C VAL A 259 14.17 20.97 0.30
N ASP A 260 14.35 21.50 -0.92
CA ASP A 260 13.30 22.21 -1.64
C ASP A 260 12.13 21.28 -1.99
N ASP A 261 10.94 21.64 -1.54
CA ASP A 261 9.70 20.89 -1.84
C ASP A 261 9.15 21.29 -3.21
N LYS A 262 9.44 20.47 -4.22
CA LYS A 262 8.96 20.64 -5.60
C LYS A 262 7.51 20.17 -5.82
N THR A 263 6.79 19.82 -4.77
CA THR A 263 5.42 19.35 -4.83
C THR A 263 4.46 20.42 -5.37
N ALA A 264 3.59 20.03 -6.29
CA ALA A 264 2.52 20.90 -6.77
C ALA A 264 1.37 20.98 -5.73
N TYR A 265 1.03 22.18 -5.30
CA TYR A 265 -0.06 22.48 -4.39
C TYR A 265 -1.10 23.37 -5.05
N ALA A 266 -2.39 23.04 -4.90
CA ALA A 266 -3.50 23.86 -5.41
C ALA A 266 -3.66 25.18 -4.64
N ALA A 267 -3.31 25.19 -3.35
CA ALA A 267 -3.34 26.39 -2.50
C ALA A 267 -2.07 26.53 -1.67
N ALA A 268 -1.73 27.76 -1.32
CA ALA A 268 -0.69 28.05 -0.34
C ALA A 268 -1.06 27.54 1.05
N SER A 269 -0.08 27.45 1.97
CA SER A 269 -0.37 27.14 3.37
C SER A 269 -1.40 28.11 3.95
N PRO A 270 -2.35 27.67 4.77
CA PRO A 270 -3.13 28.58 5.60
C PRO A 270 -2.21 29.44 6.45
N ARG A 271 -2.56 30.71 6.64
CA ARG A 271 -1.80 31.68 7.49
C ARG A 271 -2.20 31.47 8.94
#